data_dc145e26ba4c793566cfdf882545ccfe
#
_entry.id   dc145e26ba4c793566cfdf882545ccfe
#
_cell.length_a   1.000
_cell.length_b   1.000
_cell.length_c   1.000
_cell.angle_alpha   90.00
_cell.angle_beta   90.00
_cell.angle_gamma   90.00
#
_symmetry.space_group_name_H-M   'P 1'
#
loop_
_entity.id
_entity.type
_entity.pdbx_description
1 polymer ?
#
loop_
_entity_poly.entity_id
_entity_poly.type
_entity_poly.pdbx_seq_one_letter_code
_entity_poly.pdbx_strand_id
1 'polypeptide(L)'
;IQRCLLMTTDPGDLALDITCGSGTTTYVAENWGRRWITCDTSRVAITLAKQRLMLANFDYYELAYPEEGVGSGFKYKTVPHITLKSIANNEPAPQETLYDQPFIDNKRLRVTGPFTVEAVPAPVVKSFDDVENPHSFPSCPLQVVSKGDTEGGEFESGVEVARSGETLRQSEWRDELLRAGVRAKGGKTIEFSRVEAARGFRYVQAEAETREAKPQKVYVVFGPEHAPLEQRMVELAYDEVKPYKPDILLFCALQFDEEAAKDIDEMNPEITRCLFLKAQMNADLLTDDLKKKRASNESFWLIGQPDVRMKQIKSGDAEGKFQVEVHGFDYYNPKTGMVESGGKGDIAMWLLDTDYDGRSLFPSQVFFPMAGAKEGWATIARNLKAEIDEERIEAFGGTVSLPFTPGKAVAVKIIDARGIESLRIIRL
;
A
#
# COMPACT_ATOMS: atom_id res chain seq x y z
N ILE A 1 19.08 4.34 -14.79
CA ILE A 1 17.73 3.94 -15.27
C ILE A 1 17.16 5.04 -16.15
N GLN A 2 17.03 6.32 -15.71
CA GLN A 2 16.46 7.40 -16.52
C GLN A 2 17.13 7.54 -17.90
N ARG A 3 18.47 7.59 -17.94
CA ARG A 3 19.21 7.67 -19.21
C ARG A 3 18.92 6.47 -20.12
N CYS A 4 18.87 5.26 -19.55
CA CYS A 4 18.54 4.07 -20.33
C CYS A 4 17.16 4.17 -20.96
N LEU A 5 16.13 4.55 -20.16
CA LEU A 5 14.76 4.70 -20.67
C LEU A 5 14.67 5.77 -21.76
N LEU A 6 15.30 6.93 -21.57
CA LEU A 6 15.27 8.00 -22.56
C LEU A 6 15.98 7.63 -23.89
N MET A 7 16.99 6.76 -23.82
CA MET A 7 17.75 6.32 -25.01
C MET A 7 17.07 5.18 -25.77
N THR A 8 16.18 4.43 -25.15
CA THR A 8 15.66 3.17 -25.71
C THR A 8 14.15 3.13 -25.89
N THR A 9 13.43 4.13 -25.38
CA THR A 9 11.97 4.19 -25.43
C THR A 9 11.49 5.60 -25.72
N ASP A 10 10.27 5.69 -26.28
CA ASP A 10 9.55 6.93 -26.49
C ASP A 10 8.39 7.09 -25.48
N PRO A 11 7.83 8.31 -25.29
CA PRO A 11 6.61 8.50 -24.50
C PRO A 11 5.48 7.59 -24.98
N GLY A 12 4.78 6.95 -24.04
CA GLY A 12 3.73 5.97 -24.34
C GLY A 12 4.20 4.54 -24.49
N ASP A 13 5.51 4.30 -24.66
CA ASP A 13 6.08 2.94 -24.71
C ASP A 13 5.95 2.20 -23.39
N LEU A 14 6.08 0.88 -23.44
CA LEU A 14 5.99 -0.01 -22.30
C LEU A 14 7.38 -0.41 -21.82
N ALA A 15 7.70 -0.07 -20.56
CA ALA A 15 8.91 -0.53 -19.87
C ALA A 15 8.57 -1.72 -18.97
N LEU A 16 9.36 -2.80 -19.07
CA LEU A 16 9.26 -3.98 -18.21
C LEU A 16 10.48 -4.06 -17.28
N ASP A 17 10.23 -4.18 -15.98
CA ASP A 17 11.26 -4.44 -14.97
C ASP A 17 10.86 -5.66 -14.13
N ILE A 18 11.59 -6.75 -14.28
CA ILE A 18 11.34 -8.02 -13.58
C ILE A 18 11.92 -8.07 -12.16
N THR A 19 12.57 -6.99 -11.72
CA THR A 19 13.19 -6.86 -10.40
C THR A 19 12.90 -5.47 -9.82
N CYS A 20 11.65 -5.26 -9.45
CA CYS A 20 11.11 -3.96 -9.03
C CYS A 20 11.98 -3.21 -8.00
N GLY A 21 12.46 -3.92 -6.96
CA GLY A 21 13.16 -3.31 -5.84
C GLY A 21 12.36 -2.15 -5.23
N SER A 22 12.95 -0.99 -5.10
CA SER A 22 12.28 0.22 -4.60
C SER A 22 11.38 0.94 -5.62
N GLY A 23 11.13 0.35 -6.79
CA GLY A 23 10.29 0.94 -7.85
C GLY A 23 10.96 2.08 -8.61
N THR A 24 12.28 2.10 -8.73
CA THR A 24 12.96 3.20 -9.43
C THR A 24 12.65 3.21 -10.92
N THR A 25 12.58 2.07 -11.56
CA THR A 25 12.22 1.98 -12.98
C THR A 25 10.80 2.46 -13.23
N THR A 26 9.85 2.01 -12.43
CA THR A 26 8.44 2.42 -12.52
C THR A 26 8.28 3.92 -12.28
N TYR A 27 8.95 4.46 -11.25
CA TYR A 27 8.93 5.88 -10.96
C TYR A 27 9.46 6.72 -12.12
N VAL A 28 10.60 6.32 -12.71
CA VAL A 28 11.20 7.03 -13.86
C VAL A 28 10.34 6.88 -15.11
N ALA A 29 9.78 5.69 -15.36
CA ALA A 29 8.89 5.47 -16.48
C ALA A 29 7.65 6.37 -16.38
N GLU A 30 7.01 6.40 -15.21
CA GLU A 30 5.87 7.27 -14.93
C GLU A 30 6.23 8.74 -15.12
N ASN A 31 7.37 9.18 -14.56
CA ASN A 31 7.84 10.57 -14.69
C ASN A 31 8.01 10.99 -16.16
N TRP A 32 8.44 10.08 -17.03
CA TRP A 32 8.71 10.35 -18.42
C TRP A 32 7.59 9.92 -19.38
N GLY A 33 6.40 9.63 -18.84
CA GLY A 33 5.22 9.28 -19.64
C GLY A 33 5.30 7.93 -20.35
N ARG A 34 6.08 6.99 -19.82
CA ARG A 34 6.10 5.60 -20.29
C ARG A 34 5.10 4.79 -19.47
N ARG A 35 4.51 3.80 -20.10
CA ARG A 35 3.77 2.75 -19.39
C ARG A 35 4.76 1.79 -18.77
N TRP A 36 4.37 1.09 -17.72
CA TRP A 36 5.28 0.19 -17.03
C TRP A 36 4.57 -1.05 -16.50
N ILE A 37 5.31 -2.15 -16.48
CA ILE A 37 4.99 -3.38 -15.78
C ILE A 37 6.21 -3.73 -14.96
N THR A 38 6.01 -4.05 -13.69
CA THR A 38 7.10 -4.51 -12.84
C THR A 38 6.66 -5.68 -11.99
N CYS A 39 7.60 -6.53 -11.61
CA CYS A 39 7.36 -7.62 -10.67
C CYS A 39 8.55 -7.77 -9.72
N ASP A 40 8.30 -8.38 -8.58
CA ASP A 40 9.34 -8.72 -7.62
C ASP A 40 8.91 -9.96 -6.84
N THR A 41 9.84 -10.74 -6.39
CA THR A 41 9.60 -11.85 -5.46
C THR A 41 9.32 -11.35 -4.05
N SER A 42 9.84 -10.17 -3.72
CA SER A 42 9.63 -9.52 -2.43
C SER A 42 8.37 -8.65 -2.44
N ARG A 43 7.36 -9.04 -1.69
CA ARG A 43 6.14 -8.23 -1.51
C ARG A 43 6.43 -6.90 -0.81
N VAL A 44 7.48 -6.84 0.00
CA VAL A 44 7.94 -5.59 0.62
C VAL A 44 8.41 -4.60 -0.44
N ALA A 45 9.17 -5.06 -1.43
CA ALA A 45 9.61 -4.23 -2.55
C ALA A 45 8.40 -3.67 -3.31
N ILE A 46 7.42 -4.52 -3.63
CA ILE A 46 6.17 -4.09 -4.29
C ILE A 46 5.40 -3.07 -3.45
N THR A 47 5.31 -3.29 -2.13
CA THR A 47 4.63 -2.34 -1.22
C THR A 47 5.32 -0.97 -1.20
N LEU A 48 6.66 -0.94 -1.16
CA LEU A 48 7.44 0.30 -1.23
C LEU A 48 7.24 1.03 -2.55
N ALA A 49 7.33 0.29 -3.66
CA ALA A 49 7.13 0.86 -4.99
C ALA A 49 5.73 1.46 -5.14
N LYS A 50 4.72 0.73 -4.66
CA LYS A 50 3.32 1.16 -4.64
C LYS A 50 3.15 2.44 -3.83
N GLN A 51 3.62 2.50 -2.58
CA GLN A 51 3.55 3.70 -1.75
C GLN A 51 4.25 4.90 -2.40
N ARG A 52 5.44 4.66 -2.96
CA ARG A 52 6.20 5.69 -3.65
C ARG A 52 5.43 6.28 -4.82
N LEU A 53 4.82 5.45 -5.67
CA LEU A 53 4.04 5.90 -6.81
C LEU A 53 2.76 6.63 -6.39
N MET A 54 2.05 6.11 -5.39
CA MET A 54 0.80 6.70 -4.90
C MET A 54 0.97 8.08 -4.27
N LEU A 55 2.16 8.38 -3.72
CA LEU A 55 2.46 9.66 -3.09
C LEU A 55 3.28 10.60 -4.01
N ALA A 56 3.67 10.14 -5.20
CA ALA A 56 4.51 10.91 -6.10
C ALA A 56 3.72 11.98 -6.84
N ASN A 57 4.38 13.13 -7.02
CA ASN A 57 3.95 14.19 -7.91
C ASN A 57 4.95 14.31 -9.05
N PHE A 58 4.46 14.44 -10.27
CA PHE A 58 5.28 14.52 -11.48
C PHE A 58 5.01 15.82 -12.23
N ASP A 59 6.02 16.30 -12.92
CA ASP A 59 5.88 17.44 -13.82
C ASP A 59 4.91 17.12 -14.96
N TYR A 60 4.13 18.09 -15.36
CA TYR A 60 3.26 18.01 -16.53
C TYR A 60 4.02 18.50 -17.75
N TYR A 61 4.40 17.57 -18.64
CA TYR A 61 5.08 17.90 -19.88
C TYR A 61 4.11 18.33 -20.97
N GLU A 62 4.46 19.36 -21.74
CA GLU A 62 3.68 19.77 -22.89
C GLU A 62 3.72 18.68 -23.97
N LEU A 63 2.54 18.23 -24.41
CA LEU A 63 2.41 17.22 -25.45
C LEU A 63 2.71 17.83 -26.83
N ALA A 64 3.30 17.02 -27.71
CA ALA A 64 3.52 17.43 -29.11
C ALA A 64 2.18 17.65 -29.81
N TYR A 65 1.26 16.68 -29.65
CA TYR A 65 -0.12 16.74 -30.16
C TYR A 65 -1.09 16.36 -29.03
N PRO A 66 -1.71 17.35 -28.39
CA PRO A 66 -2.60 17.11 -27.23
C PRO A 66 -3.76 16.15 -27.53
N GLU A 67 -4.30 16.17 -28.74
CA GLU A 67 -5.42 15.31 -29.16
C GLU A 67 -5.06 13.81 -29.23
N GLU A 68 -3.78 13.50 -29.43
CA GLU A 68 -3.28 12.13 -29.54
C GLU A 68 -2.76 11.56 -28.21
N GLY A 69 -2.69 12.41 -27.17
CA GLY A 69 -2.22 12.02 -25.85
C GLY A 69 -0.71 11.82 -25.74
N VAL A 70 -0.27 11.11 -24.70
CA VAL A 70 1.15 10.93 -24.35
C VAL A 70 1.95 10.20 -25.44
N GLY A 71 1.31 9.29 -26.16
CA GLY A 71 1.96 8.56 -27.26
C GLY A 71 2.43 9.46 -28.43
N SER A 72 1.94 10.70 -28.50
CA SER A 72 2.39 11.67 -29.50
C SER A 72 3.77 12.25 -29.18
N GLY A 73 4.30 12.04 -27.98
CA GLY A 73 5.54 12.61 -27.48
C GLY A 73 5.37 13.99 -26.84
N PHE A 74 6.50 14.53 -26.40
CA PHE A 74 6.55 15.84 -25.76
C PHE A 74 7.16 16.89 -26.66
N LYS A 75 6.91 18.15 -26.39
CA LYS A 75 7.67 19.25 -26.95
C LYS A 75 9.00 19.37 -26.23
N TYR A 76 10.10 19.30 -26.96
CA TYR A 76 11.44 19.34 -26.42
C TYR A 76 12.16 20.62 -26.79
N LYS A 77 13.11 21.04 -25.95
CA LYS A 77 14.04 22.10 -26.28
C LYS A 77 14.99 21.64 -27.36
N THR A 78 15.37 22.57 -28.24
CA THR A 78 16.36 22.33 -29.27
C THR A 78 17.54 23.27 -29.09
N VAL A 79 18.73 22.81 -29.46
CA VAL A 79 19.96 23.58 -29.43
C VAL A 79 20.71 23.42 -30.77
N PRO A 80 21.46 24.43 -31.21
CA PRO A 80 22.27 24.29 -32.41
C PRO A 80 23.44 23.34 -32.15
N HIS A 81 23.55 22.27 -32.95
CA HIS A 81 24.67 21.32 -32.89
C HIS A 81 25.86 21.86 -33.69
N ILE A 82 26.75 22.60 -33.04
CA ILE A 82 27.90 23.24 -33.66
C ILE A 82 29.01 22.20 -33.81
N THR A 83 29.34 21.84 -35.05
CA THR A 83 30.43 20.91 -35.38
C THR A 83 31.62 21.68 -36.05
N LEU A 84 32.78 21.06 -36.00
CA LEU A 84 33.95 21.62 -36.72
C LEU A 84 33.65 21.84 -38.22
N LYS A 85 32.84 20.96 -38.83
CA LYS A 85 32.45 21.08 -40.23
C LYS A 85 31.57 22.32 -40.46
N SER A 86 30.60 22.59 -39.60
CA SER A 86 29.73 23.76 -39.73
C SER A 86 30.51 25.06 -39.55
N ILE A 87 31.50 25.08 -38.65
CA ILE A 87 32.38 26.24 -38.46
C ILE A 87 33.31 26.43 -39.70
N ALA A 88 33.95 25.36 -40.18
CA ALA A 88 34.88 25.42 -41.29
C ALA A 88 34.22 25.85 -42.62
N ASN A 89 32.98 25.41 -42.84
CA ASN A 89 32.26 25.71 -44.08
C ASN A 89 31.33 26.94 -43.93
N ASN A 90 31.30 27.59 -42.77
CA ASN A 90 30.39 28.68 -42.47
C ASN A 90 28.90 28.32 -42.74
N GLU A 91 28.52 27.06 -42.45
CA GLU A 91 27.19 26.54 -42.63
C GLU A 91 26.38 26.71 -41.33
N PRO A 92 25.03 26.97 -41.40
CA PRO A 92 24.21 27.01 -40.21
C PRO A 92 24.22 25.65 -39.52
N ALA A 93 24.45 25.63 -38.20
CA ALA A 93 24.46 24.40 -37.41
C ALA A 93 23.05 23.74 -37.40
N PRO A 94 22.98 22.44 -37.63
CA PRO A 94 21.71 21.70 -37.49
C PRO A 94 21.18 21.80 -36.07
N GLN A 95 19.87 21.74 -35.91
CA GLN A 95 19.22 21.73 -34.58
C GLN A 95 19.26 20.29 -34.01
N GLU A 96 19.68 20.19 -32.76
CA GLU A 96 19.65 18.95 -31.99
C GLU A 96 18.51 19.04 -30.92
N THR A 97 17.69 17.98 -30.82
CA THR A 97 16.61 17.91 -29.85
C THR A 97 17.13 17.34 -28.53
N LEU A 98 16.84 18.03 -27.42
CA LEU A 98 17.21 17.59 -26.09
C LEU A 98 16.05 16.77 -25.47
N TYR A 99 16.08 15.46 -25.66
CA TYR A 99 15.04 14.53 -25.17
C TYR A 99 14.96 14.44 -23.64
N ASP A 100 15.94 14.94 -22.93
CA ASP A 100 15.96 15.07 -21.47
C ASP A 100 15.46 16.43 -20.96
N GLN A 101 15.03 17.33 -21.86
CA GLN A 101 14.55 18.67 -21.55
C GLN A 101 13.19 18.99 -22.21
N PRO A 102 12.12 18.30 -21.82
CA PRO A 102 10.79 18.66 -22.28
C PRO A 102 10.35 20.02 -21.72
N PHE A 103 9.42 20.69 -22.40
CA PHE A 103 8.76 21.87 -21.84
C PHE A 103 7.79 21.43 -20.76
N ILE A 104 7.83 22.14 -19.61
CA ILE A 104 7.00 21.86 -18.43
C ILE A 104 5.92 22.93 -18.35
N ASP A 105 4.66 22.50 -18.24
CA ASP A 105 3.54 23.37 -17.89
C ASP A 105 3.46 23.48 -16.36
N ASN A 106 4.00 24.55 -15.82
CA ASN A 106 4.02 24.81 -14.37
C ASN A 106 2.63 25.07 -13.74
N LYS A 107 1.59 25.16 -14.57
CA LYS A 107 0.21 25.32 -14.07
C LYS A 107 -0.44 24.00 -13.74
N ARG A 108 0.16 22.88 -14.18
CA ARG A 108 -0.37 21.54 -14.05
C ARG A 108 0.62 20.67 -13.29
N LEU A 109 0.08 19.70 -12.57
CA LEU A 109 0.83 18.67 -11.90
C LEU A 109 0.21 17.31 -12.25
N ARG A 110 1.02 16.31 -12.44
CA ARG A 110 0.57 14.97 -12.75
C ARG A 110 0.78 14.04 -11.56
N VAL A 111 -0.17 13.16 -11.31
CA VAL A 111 -0.07 12.03 -10.38
C VAL A 111 -0.04 10.73 -11.16
N THR A 112 0.39 9.65 -10.53
CA THR A 112 0.35 8.32 -11.12
C THR A 112 -1.10 7.97 -11.49
N GLY A 113 -1.30 7.46 -12.70
CA GLY A 113 -2.60 6.93 -13.13
C GLY A 113 -3.00 5.68 -12.32
N PRO A 114 -4.21 5.17 -12.49
CA PRO A 114 -4.64 3.94 -11.84
C PRO A 114 -3.77 2.77 -12.32
N PHE A 115 -3.34 1.91 -11.39
CA PHE A 115 -2.59 0.69 -11.67
C PHE A 115 -3.07 -0.44 -10.76
N THR A 116 -2.87 -1.68 -11.19
CA THR A 116 -3.21 -2.87 -10.42
C THR A 116 -1.97 -3.44 -9.73
N VAL A 117 -2.19 -4.07 -8.59
CA VAL A 117 -1.16 -4.86 -7.89
C VAL A 117 -1.72 -6.26 -7.70
N GLU A 118 -1.10 -7.23 -8.35
CA GLU A 118 -1.48 -8.62 -8.26
C GLU A 118 -0.42 -9.40 -7.49
N ALA A 119 -0.87 -10.33 -6.67
CA ALA A 119 0.02 -11.22 -5.95
C ALA A 119 -0.38 -12.67 -6.22
N VAL A 120 0.61 -13.49 -6.58
CA VAL A 120 0.43 -14.94 -6.55
C VAL A 120 0.18 -15.33 -5.09
N PRO A 121 -0.89 -16.05 -4.77
CA PRO A 121 -1.12 -16.53 -3.40
C PRO A 121 0.12 -17.23 -2.88
N ALA A 122 0.51 -16.95 -1.62
CA ALA A 122 1.61 -17.64 -1.01
C ALA A 122 1.33 -19.16 -1.03
N PRO A 123 2.32 -20.01 -1.36
CA PRO A 123 2.13 -21.44 -1.28
C PRO A 123 1.77 -21.79 0.17
N VAL A 124 0.58 -22.30 0.38
CA VAL A 124 0.14 -22.78 1.69
C VAL A 124 0.93 -24.04 1.99
N VAL A 125 1.88 -23.97 2.90
CA VAL A 125 2.54 -25.16 3.44
C VAL A 125 1.49 -25.86 4.30
N LYS A 126 0.85 -26.90 3.73
CA LYS A 126 -0.06 -27.74 4.50
C LYS A 126 0.74 -28.43 5.59
N SER A 127 0.30 -28.31 6.84
CA SER A 127 0.83 -29.15 7.91
C SER A 127 0.42 -30.60 7.66
N PHE A 128 1.15 -31.57 8.23
CA PHE A 128 0.78 -32.99 8.11
C PHE A 128 -0.65 -33.27 8.61
N ASP A 129 -1.15 -32.48 9.54
CA ASP A 129 -2.52 -32.58 10.09
C ASP A 129 -3.58 -32.12 9.10
N ASP A 130 -3.26 -31.24 8.14
CA ASP A 130 -4.17 -30.76 7.09
C ASP A 130 -4.33 -31.80 5.94
N VAL A 131 -3.48 -32.81 5.87
CA VAL A 131 -3.53 -33.86 4.83
C VAL A 131 -4.57 -34.93 5.18
N GLU A 132 -4.94 -35.08 6.43
CA GLU A 132 -5.92 -36.08 6.88
C GLU A 132 -7.37 -35.66 6.69
N ASN A 133 -7.67 -34.39 6.37
CA ASN A 133 -9.02 -33.91 6.10
C ASN A 133 -9.18 -33.26 4.71
N PRO A 134 -9.50 -34.03 3.65
CA PRO A 134 -9.49 -33.53 2.27
C PRO A 134 -10.72 -32.70 1.84
N HIS A 135 -11.62 -32.30 2.74
CA HIS A 135 -12.94 -31.78 2.35
C HIS A 135 -13.13 -30.26 2.34
N SER A 136 -12.08 -29.45 2.37
CA SER A 136 -12.30 -27.99 2.55
C SER A 136 -11.67 -27.04 1.54
N PHE A 137 -11.20 -27.45 0.34
CA PHE A 137 -10.75 -26.45 -0.65
C PHE A 137 -11.05 -26.83 -2.11
N PRO A 138 -11.45 -25.85 -2.97
CA PRO A 138 -11.54 -26.06 -4.40
C PRO A 138 -10.13 -26.23 -4.99
N SER A 139 -9.93 -27.34 -5.67
CA SER A 139 -8.69 -27.72 -6.34
C SER A 139 -8.36 -26.80 -7.52
N CYS A 140 -7.27 -26.05 -7.43
CA CYS A 140 -6.59 -25.52 -8.59
C CYS A 140 -5.48 -26.50 -9.01
N PRO A 141 -5.50 -27.05 -10.23
CA PRO A 141 -4.51 -28.04 -10.65
C PRO A 141 -3.23 -27.35 -11.12
N LEU A 142 -2.23 -27.25 -10.24
CA LEU A 142 -0.86 -27.05 -10.68
C LEU A 142 -0.18 -28.43 -10.73
N GLN A 143 0.05 -28.91 -11.94
CA GLN A 143 0.84 -30.12 -12.18
C GLN A 143 2.27 -29.88 -11.70
N VAL A 144 2.66 -30.57 -10.65
CA VAL A 144 4.05 -30.69 -10.23
C VAL A 144 4.73 -31.65 -11.19
N VAL A 145 5.61 -31.14 -12.02
CA VAL A 145 6.53 -31.95 -12.81
C VAL A 145 7.62 -32.44 -11.87
N SER A 146 7.52 -33.71 -11.50
CA SER A 146 8.60 -34.43 -10.81
C SER A 146 9.75 -34.67 -11.81
N LYS A 147 10.93 -34.14 -11.52
CA LYS A 147 12.17 -34.60 -12.14
C LYS A 147 13.17 -34.99 -11.07
N GLY A 148 13.52 -36.23 -11.16
CA GLY A 148 14.56 -37.07 -10.75
C GLY A 148 15.82 -36.52 -10.08
N ASP A 149 16.20 -37.25 -9.11
CA ASP A 149 17.51 -37.55 -8.54
C ASP A 149 18.70 -36.71 -9.02
N THR A 150 19.25 -35.90 -8.13
CA THR A 150 20.69 -35.67 -8.03
C THR A 150 21.08 -35.36 -6.58
N GLU A 151 22.14 -36.05 -6.19
CA GLU A 151 22.74 -36.14 -4.86
C GLU A 151 23.19 -34.81 -4.26
N GLY A 152 23.07 -34.74 -2.92
CA GLY A 152 24.04 -34.18 -2.01
C GLY A 152 24.46 -32.71 -2.22
N GLY A 153 23.73 -31.81 -1.65
CA GLY A 153 24.17 -30.47 -1.31
C GLY A 153 23.41 -30.00 -0.09
N GLU A 154 24.05 -30.05 1.08
CA GLU A 154 23.57 -29.41 2.29
C GLU A 154 23.50 -27.92 2.04
N PHE A 155 22.32 -27.41 1.73
CA PHE A 155 22.01 -26.00 1.90
C PHE A 155 21.81 -25.75 3.40
N GLU A 156 22.87 -25.31 4.06
CA GLU A 156 22.74 -24.61 5.34
C GLU A 156 21.85 -23.37 5.11
N SER A 157 20.55 -23.51 5.34
CA SER A 157 19.68 -22.38 5.56
C SER A 157 20.04 -21.78 6.92
N GLY A 158 20.88 -20.76 6.92
CA GLY A 158 21.33 -20.07 8.12
C GLY A 158 20.22 -19.24 8.78
N VAL A 159 19.11 -19.88 9.11
CA VAL A 159 18.11 -19.33 10.00
C VAL A 159 18.38 -19.93 11.37
N GLU A 160 19.16 -19.24 12.19
CA GLU A 160 19.28 -19.57 13.61
C GLU A 160 17.90 -19.38 14.26
N VAL A 161 17.22 -20.49 14.48
CA VAL A 161 15.98 -20.53 15.27
C VAL A 161 16.37 -20.36 16.72
N ALA A 162 15.98 -19.26 17.35
CA ALA A 162 16.16 -19.06 18.76
C ALA A 162 15.48 -20.19 19.55
N ARG A 163 15.99 -20.52 20.74
CA ARG A 163 15.46 -21.60 21.61
C ARG A 163 13.98 -21.47 21.99
N SER A 164 13.33 -20.39 21.62
CA SER A 164 11.90 -20.10 21.81
C SER A 164 11.02 -20.36 20.59
N GLY A 165 11.56 -20.85 19.46
CA GLY A 165 10.84 -20.94 18.19
C GLY A 165 10.71 -19.60 17.46
N GLU A 166 11.23 -18.51 18.04
CA GLU A 166 11.27 -17.17 17.47
C GLU A 166 12.46 -17.05 16.51
N THR A 167 12.26 -16.42 15.35
CA THR A 167 13.38 -16.10 14.43
C THR A 167 14.21 -14.96 15.02
N LEU A 168 15.50 -14.88 14.65
CA LEU A 168 16.39 -13.78 15.08
C LEU A 168 15.77 -12.41 14.79
N ARG A 169 15.12 -12.28 13.65
CA ARG A 169 14.48 -11.03 13.20
C ARG A 169 13.21 -10.68 13.99
N GLN A 170 12.42 -11.67 14.38
CA GLN A 170 11.27 -11.45 15.28
C GLN A 170 11.72 -10.96 16.65
N SER A 171 12.84 -11.45 17.15
CA SER A 171 13.47 -10.93 18.37
C SER A 171 13.87 -9.45 18.22
N GLU A 172 14.46 -9.06 17.09
CA GLU A 172 14.79 -7.66 16.80
C GLU A 172 13.54 -6.77 16.69
N TRP A 173 12.48 -7.25 16.06
CA TRP A 173 11.22 -6.51 15.97
C TRP A 173 10.55 -6.32 17.31
N ARG A 174 10.63 -7.32 18.17
CA ARG A 174 10.15 -7.24 19.55
C ARG A 174 10.90 -6.16 20.36
N ASP A 175 12.23 -6.16 20.28
CA ASP A 175 13.07 -5.18 20.96
C ASP A 175 12.82 -3.77 20.44
N GLU A 176 12.61 -3.64 19.12
CA GLU A 176 12.23 -2.38 18.50
C GLU A 176 10.83 -1.92 18.92
N LEU A 177 9.86 -2.84 19.06
CA LEU A 177 8.52 -2.55 19.54
C LEU A 177 8.55 -2.02 20.97
N LEU A 178 9.37 -2.62 21.84
CA LEU A 178 9.58 -2.12 23.22
C LEU A 178 10.18 -0.71 23.23
N ARG A 179 11.13 -0.45 22.32
CA ARG A 179 11.83 0.83 22.23
C ARG A 179 11.00 1.95 21.62
N ALA A 180 10.34 1.68 20.51
CA ALA A 180 9.64 2.69 19.71
C ALA A 180 8.15 2.81 20.05
N GLY A 181 7.54 1.74 20.56
CA GLY A 181 6.09 1.64 20.70
C GLY A 181 5.37 1.63 19.33
N VAL A 182 4.05 1.77 19.35
CA VAL A 182 3.22 1.89 18.15
C VAL A 182 2.69 3.32 18.06
N ARG A 183 3.05 4.01 16.99
CA ARG A 183 2.64 5.39 16.78
C ARG A 183 1.18 5.45 16.31
N ALA A 184 0.36 6.19 17.02
CA ALA A 184 -1.02 6.49 16.71
C ALA A 184 -1.17 7.89 16.09
N LYS A 185 -2.39 8.25 15.73
CA LYS A 185 -2.72 9.58 15.21
C LYS A 185 -2.39 10.70 16.19
N GLY A 186 -1.99 11.87 15.67
CA GLY A 186 -1.76 13.09 16.48
C GLY A 186 -0.51 13.03 17.35
N GLY A 187 0.49 12.21 16.99
CA GLY A 187 1.74 12.08 17.74
C GLY A 187 1.62 11.28 19.04
N LYS A 188 0.47 10.66 19.28
CA LYS A 188 0.28 9.71 20.39
C LYS A 188 1.01 8.40 20.06
N THR A 189 1.50 7.71 21.10
CA THR A 189 2.20 6.43 20.95
C THR A 189 1.67 5.46 22.00
N ILE A 190 1.43 4.21 21.61
CA ILE A 190 1.22 3.11 22.55
C ILE A 190 2.59 2.69 23.01
N GLU A 191 2.93 3.00 24.24
CA GLU A 191 4.20 2.61 24.84
C GLU A 191 4.03 1.32 25.63
N PHE A 192 5.07 0.49 25.63
CA PHE A 192 5.09 -0.76 26.37
C PHE A 192 6.04 -0.65 27.56
N SER A 193 5.62 -1.21 28.69
CA SER A 193 6.48 -1.37 29.86
C SER A 193 7.33 -2.64 29.75
N ARG A 194 6.79 -3.66 29.06
CA ARG A 194 7.39 -4.95 28.86
C ARG A 194 6.95 -5.53 27.53
N VAL A 195 7.87 -6.13 26.77
CA VAL A 195 7.58 -6.95 25.59
C VAL A 195 8.50 -8.17 25.66
N GLU A 196 7.93 -9.35 25.83
CA GLU A 196 8.66 -10.60 25.98
C GLU A 196 8.20 -11.63 24.93
N ALA A 197 9.06 -12.62 24.61
CA ALA A 197 8.69 -13.69 23.71
C ALA A 197 7.56 -14.53 24.30
N ALA A 198 6.49 -14.72 23.56
CA ALA A 198 5.36 -15.56 23.95
C ALA A 198 5.75 -17.03 23.76
N ARG A 199 5.91 -17.78 24.87
CA ARG A 199 6.31 -19.18 24.84
C ARG A 199 5.09 -20.10 24.75
N GLY A 200 5.19 -21.12 23.92
CA GLY A 200 4.14 -22.13 23.78
C GLY A 200 3.03 -21.75 22.78
N PHE A 201 3.16 -20.63 22.09
CA PHE A 201 2.30 -20.22 21.01
C PHE A 201 2.99 -20.46 19.65
N ARG A 202 2.19 -20.74 18.64
CA ARG A 202 2.66 -20.95 17.26
C ARG A 202 2.49 -19.70 16.41
N TYR A 203 1.39 -18.98 16.61
CA TYR A 203 0.98 -17.84 15.79
C TYR A 203 1.18 -16.50 16.49
N VAL A 204 1.46 -16.50 17.79
CA VAL A 204 1.71 -15.30 18.59
C VAL A 204 3.15 -15.30 19.06
N GLN A 205 3.90 -14.25 18.74
CA GLN A 205 5.33 -14.17 18.97
C GLN A 205 5.72 -13.41 20.23
N ALA A 206 4.88 -12.46 20.69
CA ALA A 206 5.20 -11.71 21.91
C ALA A 206 4.00 -11.48 22.81
N GLU A 207 4.29 -11.37 24.11
CA GLU A 207 3.41 -10.89 25.16
C GLU A 207 3.93 -9.57 25.68
N ALA A 208 3.05 -8.57 25.81
CA ALA A 208 3.42 -7.22 26.18
C ALA A 208 2.43 -6.61 27.19
N GLU A 209 2.87 -5.59 27.89
CA GLU A 209 2.05 -4.74 28.73
C GLU A 209 2.20 -3.28 28.34
N THR A 210 1.09 -2.54 28.28
CA THR A 210 1.14 -1.10 28.04
C THR A 210 1.68 -0.34 29.25
N ARG A 211 2.29 0.83 29.00
CA ARG A 211 2.86 1.71 30.06
C ARG A 211 1.82 2.67 30.64
N GLU A 212 0.57 2.37 30.56
CA GLU A 212 -0.51 3.21 31.06
C GLU A 212 -0.71 3.04 32.58
N ALA A 213 -1.49 3.97 33.19
CA ALA A 213 -1.82 3.89 34.62
C ALA A 213 -2.58 2.59 34.98
N LYS A 214 -3.33 2.04 34.03
CA LYS A 214 -3.94 0.71 34.08
C LYS A 214 -3.33 -0.11 32.96
N PRO A 215 -2.30 -0.92 33.23
CA PRO A 215 -1.64 -1.72 32.21
C PRO A 215 -2.63 -2.65 31.53
N GLN A 216 -2.59 -2.72 30.20
CA GLN A 216 -3.38 -3.63 29.39
C GLN A 216 -2.49 -4.79 28.93
N LYS A 217 -3.05 -6.00 28.94
CA LYS A 217 -2.38 -7.20 28.49
C LYS A 217 -2.49 -7.30 26.98
N VAL A 218 -1.33 -7.27 26.29
CA VAL A 218 -1.23 -7.25 24.83
C VAL A 218 -0.54 -8.50 24.35
N TYR A 219 -1.13 -9.17 23.37
CA TYR A 219 -0.44 -10.19 22.58
C TYR A 219 -0.10 -9.64 21.21
N VAL A 220 1.07 -9.98 20.70
CA VAL A 220 1.61 -9.41 19.46
C VAL A 220 1.86 -10.53 18.45
N VAL A 221 1.29 -10.34 17.27
CA VAL A 221 1.50 -11.18 16.10
C VAL A 221 2.36 -10.42 15.10
N PHE A 222 3.54 -10.94 14.77
CA PHE A 222 4.35 -10.41 13.69
C PHE A 222 4.04 -11.16 12.40
N GLY A 223 3.65 -10.42 11.38
CA GLY A 223 3.42 -10.96 10.05
C GLY A 223 4.71 -11.49 9.40
N PRO A 224 4.59 -12.30 8.33
CA PRO A 224 5.73 -12.82 7.59
C PRO A 224 6.58 -11.71 6.97
N GLU A 225 7.87 -11.98 6.78
CA GLU A 225 8.82 -11.02 6.16
C GLU A 225 8.54 -10.79 4.67
N HIS A 226 8.11 -11.83 3.96
CA HIS A 226 8.01 -11.85 2.50
C HIS A 226 6.60 -12.16 1.99
N ALA A 227 5.60 -12.11 2.86
CA ALA A 227 4.21 -12.37 2.53
C ALA A 227 3.29 -11.42 3.29
N PRO A 228 2.05 -11.17 2.84
CA PRO A 228 1.06 -10.48 3.66
C PRO A 228 0.68 -11.35 4.86
N LEU A 229 0.21 -10.70 5.93
CA LEU A 229 -0.46 -11.39 7.02
C LEU A 229 -1.83 -11.86 6.52
N GLU A 230 -2.04 -13.18 6.52
CA GLU A 230 -3.23 -13.82 5.95
C GLU A 230 -4.36 -13.96 6.97
N GLN A 231 -5.61 -14.07 6.46
CA GLN A 231 -6.82 -14.28 7.26
C GLN A 231 -6.67 -15.41 8.27
N ARG A 232 -6.18 -16.56 7.82
CA ARG A 232 -5.97 -17.74 8.67
C ARG A 232 -5.05 -17.49 9.86
N MET A 233 -4.04 -16.62 9.71
CA MET A 233 -3.18 -16.23 10.84
C MET A 233 -3.94 -15.46 11.90
N VAL A 234 -4.88 -14.60 11.50
CA VAL A 234 -5.72 -13.81 12.42
C VAL A 234 -6.58 -14.74 13.27
N GLU A 235 -7.27 -15.68 12.63
CA GLU A 235 -8.14 -16.65 13.30
C GLU A 235 -7.37 -17.53 14.28
N LEU A 236 -6.26 -18.12 13.83
CA LEU A 236 -5.45 -19.05 14.64
C LEU A 236 -4.75 -18.31 15.79
N ALA A 237 -4.25 -17.10 15.57
CA ALA A 237 -3.67 -16.30 16.64
C ALA A 237 -4.71 -15.92 17.72
N TYR A 238 -5.93 -15.58 17.31
CA TYR A 238 -6.98 -15.30 18.27
C TYR A 238 -7.39 -16.54 19.07
N ASP A 239 -7.55 -17.69 18.42
CA ASP A 239 -7.89 -18.95 19.09
C ASP A 239 -6.83 -19.37 20.12
N GLU A 240 -5.53 -19.14 19.81
CA GLU A 240 -4.44 -19.38 20.76
C GLU A 240 -4.50 -18.52 22.01
N VAL A 241 -4.84 -17.21 21.87
CA VAL A 241 -4.78 -16.28 23.00
C VAL A 241 -6.11 -16.12 23.73
N LYS A 242 -7.22 -16.52 23.15
CA LYS A 242 -8.55 -16.43 23.73
C LYS A 242 -8.68 -17.00 25.16
N PRO A 243 -8.05 -18.15 25.53
CA PRO A 243 -8.07 -18.65 26.89
C PRO A 243 -7.40 -17.73 27.91
N TYR A 244 -6.44 -16.92 27.46
CA TYR A 244 -5.64 -16.03 28.30
C TYR A 244 -6.26 -14.64 28.48
N LYS A 245 -7.41 -14.39 27.81
CA LYS A 245 -8.21 -13.15 27.91
C LYS A 245 -7.38 -11.89 27.71
N PRO A 246 -6.79 -11.70 26.51
CA PRO A 246 -6.05 -10.48 26.20
C PRO A 246 -6.98 -9.25 26.20
N ASP A 247 -6.48 -8.10 26.62
CA ASP A 247 -7.16 -6.82 26.40
C ASP A 247 -6.99 -6.34 24.96
N ILE A 248 -5.79 -6.58 24.41
CA ILE A 248 -5.44 -6.19 23.04
C ILE A 248 -4.73 -7.35 22.33
N LEU A 249 -5.13 -7.59 21.06
CA LEU A 249 -4.39 -8.42 20.11
C LEU A 249 -3.87 -7.50 19.00
N LEU A 250 -2.56 -7.31 18.97
CA LEU A 250 -1.87 -6.40 18.06
C LEU A 250 -1.22 -7.17 16.93
N PHE A 251 -1.65 -6.91 15.71
CA PHE A 251 -1.07 -7.44 14.49
C PHE A 251 -0.09 -6.43 13.91
N CYS A 252 1.19 -6.80 13.84
CA CYS A 252 2.25 -5.99 13.25
C CYS A 252 2.71 -6.66 11.96
N ALA A 253 2.48 -6.03 10.80
CA ALA A 253 2.86 -6.62 9.52
C ALA A 253 3.39 -5.56 8.55
N LEU A 254 4.23 -6.00 7.63
CA LEU A 254 4.71 -5.19 6.50
C LEU A 254 3.58 -4.98 5.48
N GLN A 255 2.71 -5.98 5.36
CA GLN A 255 1.52 -5.94 4.51
C GLN A 255 0.43 -6.84 5.11
N PHE A 256 -0.81 -6.43 4.97
CA PHE A 256 -1.98 -7.23 5.33
C PHE A 256 -2.67 -7.73 4.08
N ASP A 257 -3.11 -8.98 4.09
CA ASP A 257 -4.08 -9.46 3.12
C ASP A 257 -5.43 -8.76 3.32
N GLU A 258 -6.19 -8.59 2.25
CA GLU A 258 -7.43 -7.80 2.27
C GLU A 258 -8.50 -8.43 3.19
N GLU A 259 -8.63 -9.75 3.15
CA GLU A 259 -9.57 -10.47 4.03
C GLU A 259 -9.08 -10.45 5.49
N ALA A 260 -7.77 -10.57 5.73
CA ALA A 260 -7.20 -10.45 7.07
C ALA A 260 -7.45 -9.05 7.67
N ALA A 261 -7.22 -8.00 6.87
CA ALA A 261 -7.46 -6.63 7.31
C ALA A 261 -8.93 -6.39 7.64
N LYS A 262 -9.83 -6.94 6.82
CA LYS A 262 -11.28 -6.88 7.03
C LYS A 262 -11.70 -7.61 8.30
N ASP A 263 -11.25 -8.85 8.51
CA ASP A 263 -11.62 -9.64 9.68
C ASP A 263 -11.18 -8.97 10.97
N ILE A 264 -9.96 -8.41 10.99
CA ILE A 264 -9.48 -7.62 12.14
C ILE A 264 -10.41 -6.43 12.41
N ASP A 265 -10.88 -5.73 11.36
CA ASP A 265 -11.76 -4.56 11.50
C ASP A 265 -13.20 -4.93 11.91
N GLU A 266 -13.67 -6.10 11.52
CA GLU A 266 -15.03 -6.58 11.80
C GLU A 266 -15.17 -7.29 13.18
N MET A 267 -14.04 -7.63 13.83
CA MET A 267 -14.04 -8.21 15.16
C MET A 267 -14.63 -7.22 16.18
N ASN A 268 -15.80 -7.59 16.73
CA ASN A 268 -16.48 -6.76 17.72
C ASN A 268 -15.87 -6.94 19.11
N PRO A 269 -15.25 -5.88 19.69
CA PRO A 269 -14.65 -5.96 21.03
C PRO A 269 -15.64 -6.29 22.14
N GLU A 270 -16.93 -5.97 21.98
CA GLU A 270 -17.94 -6.29 22.97
C GLU A 270 -18.20 -7.80 23.07
N ILE A 271 -18.09 -8.52 21.95
CA ILE A 271 -18.28 -9.97 21.87
C ILE A 271 -17.00 -10.70 22.27
N THR A 272 -15.87 -10.30 21.70
CA THR A 272 -14.55 -10.94 21.91
C THR A 272 -13.93 -10.58 23.24
N ARG A 273 -14.31 -9.47 23.84
CA ARG A 273 -13.66 -8.83 25.01
C ARG A 273 -12.17 -8.57 24.79
N CYS A 274 -11.77 -8.44 23.56
CA CYS A 274 -10.41 -8.17 23.11
C CYS A 274 -10.47 -7.12 22.00
N LEU A 275 -9.62 -6.13 22.09
CA LEU A 275 -9.47 -5.12 21.03
C LEU A 275 -8.44 -5.60 20.02
N PHE A 276 -8.82 -5.62 18.74
CA PHE A 276 -7.94 -5.99 17.64
C PHE A 276 -7.35 -4.74 17.01
N LEU A 277 -6.02 -4.66 16.94
CA LEU A 277 -5.31 -3.52 16.37
C LEU A 277 -4.37 -3.97 15.25
N LYS A 278 -4.31 -3.17 14.18
CA LYS A 278 -3.37 -3.33 13.08
C LYS A 278 -2.28 -2.28 13.14
N ALA A 279 -1.05 -2.68 13.05
CA ALA A 279 0.09 -1.79 12.95
C ALA A 279 0.90 -2.09 11.70
N GLN A 280 1.09 -1.09 10.85
CA GLN A 280 1.99 -1.16 9.70
C GLN A 280 3.41 -1.15 10.20
N MET A 281 4.17 -2.17 9.85
CA MET A 281 5.61 -2.20 10.04
C MET A 281 6.30 -1.45 8.91
N ASN A 282 7.33 -0.71 9.26
CA ASN A 282 8.12 -0.05 8.24
C ASN A 282 9.13 -1.04 7.63
N ALA A 283 9.23 -1.03 6.30
CA ALA A 283 10.12 -1.92 5.55
C ALA A 283 11.61 -1.75 5.92
N ASP A 284 12.01 -0.62 6.48
CA ASP A 284 13.39 -0.42 6.97
C ASP A 284 13.74 -1.32 8.15
N LEU A 285 12.76 -1.95 8.79
CA LEU A 285 13.00 -2.98 9.79
C LEU A 285 13.64 -4.24 9.22
N LEU A 286 13.65 -4.38 7.87
CA LEU A 286 14.30 -5.49 7.17
C LEU A 286 15.78 -5.24 6.84
N THR A 287 16.26 -4.01 6.99
CA THR A 287 17.63 -3.63 6.58
C THR A 287 18.36 -2.89 7.69
N ASP A 288 19.48 -3.43 8.15
CA ASP A 288 20.27 -2.87 9.26
C ASP A 288 20.88 -1.49 8.97
N ASP A 289 21.20 -1.22 7.71
CA ASP A 289 21.81 0.05 7.31
C ASP A 289 20.83 1.24 7.38
N LEU A 290 19.55 0.99 7.24
CA LEU A 290 18.51 2.02 7.31
C LEU A 290 18.04 2.29 8.74
N LYS A 291 18.13 1.30 9.64
CA LYS A 291 17.82 1.45 11.08
C LYS A 291 18.64 2.56 11.74
N LYS A 292 19.90 2.76 11.32
CA LYS A 292 20.84 3.75 11.90
C LYS A 292 20.53 5.21 11.57
N LYS A 293 19.69 5.49 10.58
CA LYS A 293 19.41 6.84 10.05
C LYS A 293 18.10 7.45 10.53
N ARG A 294 17.31 6.75 11.35
CA ARG A 294 15.95 7.16 11.72
C ARG A 294 15.84 7.80 13.10
N ALA A 295 14.88 8.73 13.20
CA ALA A 295 14.27 9.09 14.47
C ALA A 295 13.50 7.88 15.04
N SER A 296 13.63 7.63 16.33
CA SER A 296 13.26 6.37 17.02
C SER A 296 11.76 5.97 17.00
N ASN A 297 10.88 6.74 16.37
CA ASN A 297 9.43 6.58 16.57
C ASN A 297 8.64 6.24 15.28
N GLU A 298 9.31 5.73 14.24
CA GLU A 298 8.68 5.52 12.94
C GLU A 298 8.61 4.05 12.49
N SER A 299 8.88 3.12 13.41
CA SER A 299 8.97 1.70 13.10
C SER A 299 7.61 1.02 12.96
N PHE A 300 6.64 1.42 13.80
CA PHE A 300 5.30 0.85 13.83
C PHE A 300 4.23 1.95 13.82
N TRP A 301 3.29 1.85 12.87
CA TRP A 301 2.21 2.81 12.71
C TRP A 301 0.86 2.13 12.87
N LEU A 302 0.02 2.64 13.76
CA LEU A 302 -1.34 2.15 13.90
C LEU A 302 -2.17 2.49 12.67
N ILE A 303 -2.77 1.48 12.07
CA ILE A 303 -3.68 1.62 10.93
C ILE A 303 -5.06 1.94 11.47
N GLY A 304 -5.69 3.01 10.95
CA GLY A 304 -7.07 3.33 11.29
C GLY A 304 -8.06 2.39 10.61
N GLN A 305 -9.20 2.18 11.23
CA GLN A 305 -10.32 1.46 10.62
C GLN A 305 -11.07 2.41 9.68
N PRO A 306 -11.34 2.04 8.42
CA PRO A 306 -12.07 2.89 7.48
C PRO A 306 -13.55 2.95 7.84
N ASP A 307 -14.09 4.16 8.09
CA ASP A 307 -15.53 4.39 8.22
C ASP A 307 -16.12 4.71 6.84
N VAL A 308 -16.69 3.69 6.23
CA VAL A 308 -17.27 3.74 4.88
C VAL A 308 -18.71 3.25 4.94
N ARG A 309 -19.64 4.01 4.36
CA ARG A 309 -21.04 3.66 4.27
C ARG A 309 -21.52 3.68 2.83
N MET A 310 -22.25 2.64 2.44
CA MET A 310 -22.92 2.60 1.15
C MET A 310 -24.42 2.82 1.34
N LYS A 311 -25.01 3.68 0.52
CA LYS A 311 -26.43 4.03 0.56
C LYS A 311 -27.05 3.89 -0.82
N GLN A 312 -28.28 3.40 -0.88
CA GLN A 312 -29.07 3.45 -2.10
C GLN A 312 -29.77 4.78 -2.22
N ILE A 313 -29.74 5.37 -3.41
CA ILE A 313 -30.43 6.61 -3.72
C ILE A 313 -31.90 6.31 -3.91
N LYS A 314 -32.76 6.97 -3.13
CA LYS A 314 -34.20 6.71 -3.08
C LYS A 314 -35.04 7.66 -3.92
N SER A 315 -34.44 8.72 -4.51
CA SER A 315 -35.18 9.72 -5.30
C SER A 315 -34.25 10.47 -6.23
N GLY A 316 -34.79 10.99 -7.35
CA GLY A 316 -34.09 11.79 -8.34
C GLY A 316 -33.62 10.98 -9.56
N ASP A 317 -32.83 11.61 -10.44
CA ASP A 317 -32.38 11.01 -11.74
C ASP A 317 -31.49 9.77 -11.58
N ALA A 318 -30.97 9.55 -10.39
CA ALA A 318 -30.15 8.40 -10.05
C ALA A 318 -30.83 7.40 -9.11
N GLU A 319 -32.18 7.41 -9.06
CA GLU A 319 -32.96 6.47 -8.23
C GLU A 319 -32.60 5.02 -8.53
N GLY A 320 -32.40 4.22 -7.47
CA GLY A 320 -32.01 2.83 -7.56
C GLY A 320 -30.50 2.58 -7.64
N LYS A 321 -29.70 3.61 -7.95
CA LYS A 321 -28.24 3.53 -7.88
C LYS A 321 -27.73 3.67 -6.46
N PHE A 322 -26.47 3.36 -6.27
CA PHE A 322 -25.78 3.44 -4.99
C PHE A 322 -24.75 4.56 -4.95
N GLN A 323 -24.48 5.04 -3.75
CA GLN A 323 -23.36 5.95 -3.46
C GLN A 323 -22.59 5.43 -2.26
N VAL A 324 -21.29 5.67 -2.26
CA VAL A 324 -20.41 5.42 -1.12
C VAL A 324 -20.06 6.76 -0.48
N GLU A 325 -20.17 6.80 0.85
CA GLU A 325 -19.71 7.93 1.68
C GLU A 325 -18.53 7.46 2.52
N VAL A 326 -17.41 8.16 2.42
CA VAL A 326 -16.22 7.96 3.25
C VAL A 326 -16.23 9.01 4.35
N HIS A 327 -16.37 8.57 5.60
CA HIS A 327 -16.40 9.45 6.77
C HIS A 327 -15.01 9.71 7.35
N GLY A 328 -14.03 8.87 7.03
CA GLY A 328 -12.66 8.98 7.49
C GLY A 328 -12.12 7.67 8.01
N PHE A 329 -11.27 7.79 9.01
CA PHE A 329 -10.72 6.65 9.74
C PHE A 329 -11.06 6.77 11.21
N ASP A 330 -11.38 5.66 11.83
CA ASP A 330 -11.47 5.53 13.26
C ASP A 330 -10.13 5.04 13.80
N TYR A 331 -9.60 5.71 14.81
CA TYR A 331 -8.31 5.42 15.41
C TYR A 331 -8.44 5.09 16.88
N TYR A 332 -7.72 4.07 17.32
CA TYR A 332 -7.57 3.81 18.74
C TYR A 332 -6.77 4.93 19.40
N ASN A 333 -7.33 5.50 20.46
CA ASN A 333 -6.67 6.48 21.29
C ASN A 333 -6.07 5.80 22.53
N PRO A 334 -4.74 5.65 22.61
CA PRO A 334 -4.11 4.97 23.75
C PRO A 334 -4.34 5.64 25.09
N LYS A 335 -4.63 6.95 25.14
CA LYS A 335 -4.86 7.66 26.41
C LYS A 335 -6.25 7.43 27.00
N THR A 336 -7.27 7.26 26.15
CA THR A 336 -8.66 7.05 26.57
C THR A 336 -9.06 5.58 26.54
N GLY A 337 -8.28 4.74 25.85
CA GLY A 337 -8.62 3.34 25.60
C GLY A 337 -9.84 3.16 24.66
N MET A 338 -10.24 4.20 23.94
CA MET A 338 -11.41 4.21 23.07
C MET A 338 -11.03 4.44 21.61
N VAL A 339 -11.91 4.00 20.71
CA VAL A 339 -11.81 4.33 19.27
C VAL A 339 -12.44 5.70 19.05
N GLU A 340 -11.67 6.61 18.46
CA GLU A 340 -12.08 7.98 18.15
C GLU A 340 -12.11 8.18 16.64
N SER A 341 -13.13 8.87 16.11
CA SER A 341 -13.21 9.20 14.70
C SER A 341 -12.11 10.21 14.30
N GLY A 342 -11.33 9.85 13.29
CA GLY A 342 -10.28 10.69 12.75
C GLY A 342 -10.76 11.79 11.84
N GLY A 343 -11.98 11.70 11.34
CA GLY A 343 -12.58 12.64 10.41
C GLY A 343 -12.00 12.57 9.00
N LYS A 344 -12.50 13.44 8.13
CA LYS A 344 -12.21 13.46 6.68
C LYS A 344 -10.86 14.11 6.33
N GLY A 345 -10.25 14.85 7.24
CA GLY A 345 -9.08 15.69 6.97
C GLY A 345 -7.78 14.94 6.70
N ASP A 346 -7.72 13.64 6.98
CA ASP A 346 -6.52 12.83 6.80
C ASP A 346 -6.59 11.91 5.58
N ILE A 347 -7.65 11.99 4.77
CA ILE A 347 -7.79 11.18 3.56
C ILE A 347 -7.04 11.88 2.43
N ALA A 348 -5.89 11.34 2.03
CA ALA A 348 -5.14 11.86 0.90
C ALA A 348 -5.84 11.53 -0.43
N MET A 349 -6.25 10.28 -0.57
CA MET A 349 -6.93 9.75 -1.75
C MET A 349 -7.82 8.59 -1.36
N TRP A 350 -8.90 8.37 -2.10
CA TRP A 350 -9.64 7.12 -2.02
C TRP A 350 -10.14 6.69 -3.40
N LEU A 351 -10.26 5.38 -3.55
CA LEU A 351 -10.59 4.71 -4.79
C LEU A 351 -11.82 3.84 -4.57
N LEU A 352 -12.70 3.80 -5.56
CA LEU A 352 -13.89 2.99 -5.56
C LEU A 352 -13.84 2.01 -6.73
N ASP A 353 -13.89 0.73 -6.41
CA ASP A 353 -14.15 -0.35 -7.36
C ASP A 353 -15.59 -0.83 -7.16
N THR A 354 -16.38 -0.72 -8.21
CA THR A 354 -17.83 -1.00 -8.16
C THR A 354 -18.19 -2.46 -8.42
N ASP A 355 -17.23 -3.27 -8.87
CA ASP A 355 -17.41 -4.70 -9.15
C ASP A 355 -16.12 -5.49 -8.81
N TYR A 356 -15.75 -5.46 -7.55
CA TYR A 356 -14.50 -6.06 -7.06
C TYR A 356 -14.52 -7.59 -7.16
N ASP A 357 -13.49 -8.15 -7.78
CA ASP A 357 -13.36 -9.58 -8.05
C ASP A 357 -12.71 -10.40 -6.93
N GLY A 358 -12.29 -9.74 -5.83
CA GLY A 358 -11.57 -10.37 -4.72
C GLY A 358 -10.07 -10.55 -4.93
N ARG A 359 -9.51 -10.04 -6.02
CA ARG A 359 -8.08 -10.15 -6.36
C ARG A 359 -7.40 -8.82 -6.57
N SER A 360 -7.89 -8.08 -7.55
CA SER A 360 -7.27 -6.82 -8.00
C SER A 360 -8.26 -5.68 -7.94
N LEU A 361 -7.84 -4.56 -7.39
CA LEU A 361 -8.66 -3.36 -7.35
C LEU A 361 -8.62 -2.65 -8.71
N PHE A 362 -9.76 -2.59 -9.40
CA PHE A 362 -9.96 -1.82 -10.64
C PHE A 362 -10.81 -0.59 -10.35
N PRO A 363 -10.19 0.55 -9.96
CA PRO A 363 -10.95 1.71 -9.55
C PRO A 363 -11.73 2.31 -10.71
N SER A 364 -13.04 2.36 -10.58
CA SER A 364 -13.94 3.07 -11.49
C SER A 364 -14.04 4.56 -11.17
N GLN A 365 -13.76 4.94 -9.92
CA GLN A 365 -13.76 6.32 -9.45
C GLN A 365 -12.59 6.55 -8.47
N VAL A 366 -11.97 7.73 -8.56
CA VAL A 366 -10.84 8.13 -7.71
C VAL A 366 -11.09 9.53 -7.18
N PHE A 367 -10.84 9.76 -5.90
CA PHE A 367 -11.11 11.02 -5.21
C PHE A 367 -9.92 11.49 -4.39
N PHE A 368 -9.76 12.81 -4.28
CA PHE A 368 -8.65 13.49 -3.59
C PHE A 368 -9.16 14.51 -2.56
N PRO A 369 -9.71 14.10 -1.42
CA PRO A 369 -10.33 15.00 -0.45
C PRO A 369 -9.39 16.09 0.11
N MET A 370 -8.10 15.81 0.22
CA MET A 370 -7.10 16.77 0.68
C MET A 370 -6.64 17.77 -0.39
N ALA A 371 -7.12 17.65 -1.62
CA ALA A 371 -6.69 18.52 -2.72
C ALA A 371 -6.92 20.02 -2.47
N GLY A 372 -7.83 20.38 -1.57
CA GLY A 372 -8.09 21.77 -1.16
C GLY A 372 -7.38 22.22 0.12
N ALA A 373 -6.70 21.34 0.87
CA ALA A 373 -6.34 21.59 2.26
C ALA A 373 -4.87 21.94 2.53
N LYS A 374 -3.91 21.54 1.67
CA LYS A 374 -2.45 21.77 1.87
C LYS A 374 -1.77 22.13 0.55
N GLU A 375 -0.64 22.86 0.62
CA GLU A 375 0.07 23.43 -0.55
C GLU A 375 0.33 22.45 -1.70
N GLY A 376 0.81 21.25 -1.47
CA GLY A 376 1.09 20.25 -2.51
C GLY A 376 -0.19 19.74 -3.19
N TRP A 377 -1.26 19.57 -2.44
CA TRP A 377 -2.55 19.11 -2.92
C TRP A 377 -3.39 20.22 -3.54
N ALA A 378 -3.22 21.47 -3.09
CA ALA A 378 -3.83 22.65 -3.72
C ALA A 378 -3.37 22.82 -5.19
N THR A 379 -2.18 22.35 -5.53
CA THR A 379 -1.69 22.37 -6.91
C THR A 379 -2.41 21.33 -7.77
N ILE A 380 -2.63 20.12 -7.25
CA ILE A 380 -3.42 19.06 -7.94
C ILE A 380 -4.86 19.55 -8.18
N ALA A 381 -5.51 20.11 -7.17
CA ALA A 381 -6.86 20.65 -7.31
C ALA A 381 -6.93 21.75 -8.36
N ARG A 382 -5.92 22.62 -8.41
CA ARG A 382 -5.84 23.70 -9.41
C ARG A 382 -5.66 23.16 -10.82
N ASN A 383 -4.92 22.07 -10.98
CA ASN A 383 -4.72 21.43 -12.27
C ASN A 383 -5.96 20.68 -12.74
N LEU A 384 -6.65 19.99 -11.84
CA LEU A 384 -7.95 19.39 -12.14
C LEU A 384 -8.96 20.45 -12.63
N LYS A 385 -8.94 21.66 -12.05
CA LYS A 385 -9.77 22.81 -12.48
C LYS A 385 -9.51 23.28 -13.91
N ALA A 386 -8.34 23.04 -14.45
CA ALA A 386 -8.00 23.46 -15.82
C ALA A 386 -8.49 22.49 -16.89
N GLU A 387 -8.77 21.23 -16.53
CA GLU A 387 -9.10 20.15 -17.50
C GLU A 387 -10.53 19.62 -17.36
N ILE A 388 -11.20 19.87 -16.25
CA ILE A 388 -12.52 19.29 -15.94
C ILE A 388 -13.47 20.42 -15.52
N ASP A 389 -14.73 20.35 -15.94
CA ASP A 389 -15.77 21.30 -15.54
C ASP A 389 -15.86 21.45 -14.02
N GLU A 390 -16.07 22.67 -13.55
CA GLU A 390 -16.02 23.04 -12.13
C GLU A 390 -16.97 22.20 -11.26
N GLU A 391 -18.15 21.83 -11.78
CA GLU A 391 -19.12 20.95 -11.12
C GLU A 391 -18.59 19.50 -10.94
N ARG A 392 -17.73 19.02 -11.83
CA ARG A 392 -17.12 17.70 -11.71
C ARG A 392 -15.94 17.69 -10.73
N ILE A 393 -15.26 18.81 -10.58
CA ILE A 393 -14.12 18.95 -9.66
C ILE A 393 -14.55 18.86 -8.20
N GLU A 394 -15.68 19.46 -7.85
CA GLU A 394 -16.22 19.31 -6.49
C GLU A 394 -16.51 17.83 -6.17
N ALA A 395 -16.93 17.05 -7.15
CA ALA A 395 -17.12 15.63 -7.00
C ALA A 395 -15.79 14.86 -6.72
N PHE A 396 -14.69 15.23 -7.39
CA PHE A 396 -13.39 14.56 -7.19
C PHE A 396 -12.62 15.01 -5.93
N GLY A 397 -12.94 16.18 -5.39
CA GLY A 397 -12.46 16.64 -4.08
C GLY A 397 -13.29 16.09 -2.91
N GLY A 398 -14.35 15.32 -3.19
CA GLY A 398 -15.35 14.90 -2.23
C GLY A 398 -15.00 13.59 -1.50
N THR A 399 -15.82 13.33 -0.49
CA THR A 399 -15.86 12.06 0.25
C THR A 399 -17.10 11.23 -0.06
N VAL A 400 -17.82 11.60 -1.12
CA VAL A 400 -19.02 10.93 -1.61
C VAL A 400 -18.81 10.55 -3.07
N SER A 401 -19.11 9.31 -3.44
CA SER A 401 -18.96 8.83 -4.81
C SER A 401 -20.02 9.41 -5.75
N LEU A 402 -19.73 9.38 -7.05
CA LEU A 402 -20.78 9.50 -8.05
C LEU A 402 -21.72 8.29 -7.98
N PRO A 403 -23.00 8.44 -8.40
CA PRO A 403 -23.94 7.33 -8.45
C PRO A 403 -23.47 6.18 -9.35
N PHE A 404 -23.52 4.93 -8.86
CA PHE A 404 -23.09 3.76 -9.60
C PHE A 404 -24.05 2.57 -9.40
N THR A 405 -23.92 1.58 -10.29
CA THR A 405 -24.57 0.28 -10.13
C THR A 405 -23.52 -0.70 -9.59
N PRO A 406 -23.72 -1.30 -8.43
CA PRO A 406 -22.75 -2.22 -7.85
C PRO A 406 -22.80 -3.60 -8.51
N GLY A 407 -21.63 -4.27 -8.58
CA GLY A 407 -21.51 -5.68 -8.88
C GLY A 407 -21.75 -6.55 -7.64
N LYS A 408 -21.08 -7.69 -7.57
CA LYS A 408 -21.21 -8.64 -6.44
C LYS A 408 -20.58 -8.13 -5.15
N ALA A 409 -19.52 -7.38 -5.27
CA ALA A 409 -18.82 -6.74 -4.18
C ALA A 409 -18.32 -5.36 -4.61
N VAL A 410 -18.29 -4.43 -3.68
CA VAL A 410 -17.77 -3.08 -3.86
C VAL A 410 -16.57 -2.91 -2.95
N ALA A 411 -15.44 -2.49 -3.50
CA ALA A 411 -14.24 -2.24 -2.72
C ALA A 411 -13.93 -0.74 -2.65
N VAL A 412 -13.63 -0.26 -1.45
CA VAL A 412 -13.22 1.11 -1.18
C VAL A 412 -11.85 1.10 -0.55
N LYS A 413 -10.86 1.59 -1.28
CA LYS A 413 -9.50 1.74 -0.80
C LYS A 413 -9.26 3.17 -0.41
N ILE A 414 -8.77 3.38 0.79
CA ILE A 414 -8.48 4.71 1.32
C ILE A 414 -6.99 4.79 1.66
N ILE A 415 -6.38 5.89 1.28
CA ILE A 415 -4.97 6.20 1.54
C ILE A 415 -4.93 7.45 2.40
N ASP A 416 -4.32 7.34 3.56
CA ASP A 416 -4.18 8.47 4.46
C ASP A 416 -3.02 9.40 4.07
N ALA A 417 -2.91 10.55 4.74
CA ALA A 417 -1.85 11.54 4.50
C ALA A 417 -0.42 11.01 4.75
N ARG A 418 -0.28 9.84 5.37
CA ARG A 418 1.00 9.15 5.63
C ARG A 418 1.32 8.10 4.58
N GLY A 419 0.39 7.84 3.63
CA GLY A 419 0.50 6.79 2.63
C GLY A 419 0.11 5.40 3.13
N ILE A 420 -0.53 5.29 4.29
CA ILE A 420 -1.05 4.01 4.79
C ILE A 420 -2.34 3.71 4.07
N GLU A 421 -2.44 2.48 3.57
CA GLU A 421 -3.60 2.00 2.84
C GLU A 421 -4.53 1.18 3.74
N SER A 422 -5.82 1.39 3.56
CA SER A 422 -6.88 0.58 4.16
C SER A 422 -7.91 0.24 3.11
N LEU A 423 -8.38 -0.99 3.10
CA LEU A 423 -9.40 -1.48 2.18
C LEU A 423 -10.66 -1.89 2.95
N ARG A 424 -11.81 -1.45 2.45
CA ARG A 424 -13.11 -1.90 2.92
C ARG A 424 -13.87 -2.58 1.78
N ILE A 425 -14.28 -3.81 1.98
CA ILE A 425 -15.08 -4.58 1.02
C ILE A 425 -16.51 -4.64 1.54
N ILE A 426 -17.47 -4.26 0.69
CA ILE A 426 -18.90 -4.29 0.98
C ILE A 426 -19.50 -5.33 0.05
N ARG A 427 -20.00 -6.43 0.60
CA ARG A 427 -20.72 -7.48 -0.14
C ARG A 427 -22.21 -7.16 -0.11
N LEU A 428 -22.88 -7.37 -1.23
CA LEU A 428 -24.32 -7.11 -1.42
C LEU A 428 -25.15 -8.36 -1.24
#